data_b5b939cb6494694daee744490ff1c37f
#
_entry.id   b5b939cb6494694daee744490ff1c37f
#
_cell.length_a   1.000
_cell.length_b   1.000
_cell.length_c   1.000
_cell.angle_alpha   90.00
_cell.angle_beta   90.00
_cell.angle_gamma   90.00
#
_symmetry.space_group_name_H-M   'P 1'
#
loop_
_entity.id
_entity.type
_entity.pdbx_description
1 polymer ?
#
loop_
_entity_poly.entity_id
_entity_poly.type
_entity_poly.pdbx_seq_one_letter_code
_entity_poly.pdbx_strand_id
1 'polypeptide(L)'
;MSVLSVQTKKIPELQATTGLVGSDMIIVELADGGTRKMTYSNLIAVIQASLKGDEDAMMTIASISSIQTDEAGKVPSSALLKGMNDDFAIMKREIMAPYGYFGIEQNLDTLMGYVRAGQWDKFAVGDYFIDTRTNGQKVMWEVADKNGYLHCGDTPLESNNIICVPRDCLEETQQYNTSNTNTGGFAASLMPAALETIAGTFSAKLQGYMATVRRLENNKGGWAWASRRISLPSVNEMLGHKGWADQYSGGPVCHSLALFTGGNAHVMKGRGFNKSAASRQWYWLADPSAANTAGFCCVNNDGVSDYHNASYASGLAPLIVLT
;
A
#
# COMPACT_ATOMS: atom_id res chain seq x y z
N MET A 1 -28.61 29.05 2.42
CA MET A 1 -27.91 27.76 2.59
C MET A 1 -27.71 27.52 4.08
N SER A 2 -28.46 26.60 4.68
CA SER A 2 -28.26 26.23 6.07
C SER A 2 -27.25 25.08 6.09
N VAL A 3 -26.08 25.37 6.62
CA VAL A 3 -25.02 24.36 6.85
C VAL A 3 -25.49 23.45 7.98
N LEU A 4 -25.70 22.18 7.71
CA LEU A 4 -25.93 21.16 8.74
C LEU A 4 -24.63 20.98 9.52
N SER A 5 -24.53 21.59 10.69
CA SER A 5 -23.42 21.36 11.60
C SER A 5 -23.73 20.15 12.48
N VAL A 6 -23.11 19.01 12.18
CA VAL A 6 -23.17 17.85 13.07
C VAL A 6 -22.10 18.06 14.15
N GLN A 7 -22.50 18.62 15.29
CA GLN A 7 -21.64 18.62 16.46
C GLN A 7 -21.72 17.25 17.14
N THR A 8 -20.66 16.48 17.05
CA THR A 8 -20.51 15.25 17.84
C THR A 8 -20.20 15.61 19.27
N LYS A 9 -21.21 15.73 20.14
CA LYS A 9 -20.98 15.65 21.58
C LYS A 9 -20.55 14.21 21.89
N LYS A 10 -19.36 14.05 22.48
CA LYS A 10 -18.93 12.76 23.03
C LYS A 10 -19.95 12.34 24.11
N ILE A 11 -20.71 11.30 23.83
CA ILE A 11 -21.47 10.59 24.84
C ILE A 11 -20.50 9.61 25.49
N PRO A 12 -20.16 9.74 26.79
CA PRO A 12 -19.06 9.02 27.43
C PRO A 12 -19.20 7.50 27.54
N GLU A 13 -20.31 6.90 27.11
CA GLU A 13 -20.62 5.50 27.42
C GLU A 13 -21.21 4.68 26.26
N LEU A 14 -21.02 5.11 25.00
CA LEU A 14 -21.31 4.21 23.89
C LEU A 14 -20.14 3.27 23.68
N GLN A 15 -20.28 2.03 24.17
CA GLN A 15 -19.43 0.92 23.73
C GLN A 15 -19.42 0.89 22.20
N ALA A 16 -18.23 0.79 21.61
CA ALA A 16 -18.06 0.61 20.17
C ALA A 16 -18.80 -0.66 19.73
N THR A 17 -20.01 -0.49 19.22
CA THR A 17 -20.73 -1.58 18.58
C THR A 17 -20.15 -1.77 17.19
N THR A 18 -19.74 -2.97 16.89
CA THR A 18 -19.24 -3.41 15.60
C THR A 18 -20.35 -3.43 14.55
N GLY A 19 -20.62 -2.28 13.95
CA GLY A 19 -21.55 -2.10 12.83
C GLY A 19 -22.96 -1.68 13.22
N LEU A 20 -23.41 -0.53 12.70
CA LEU A 20 -24.80 -0.09 12.78
C LEU A 20 -25.62 -0.80 11.70
N VAL A 21 -26.80 -1.34 12.08
CA VAL A 21 -27.77 -1.90 11.13
C VAL A 21 -28.90 -0.91 10.90
N GLY A 22 -29.65 -1.06 9.79
CA GLY A 22 -30.63 -0.11 9.35
C GLY A 22 -31.74 0.22 10.38
N SER A 23 -31.99 -0.67 11.35
CA SER A 23 -32.95 -0.50 12.44
C SER A 23 -32.40 0.20 13.67
N ASP A 24 -31.07 0.39 13.79
CA ASP A 24 -30.47 1.02 14.95
C ASP A 24 -30.93 2.46 15.10
N MET A 25 -31.23 2.85 16.33
CA MET A 25 -31.71 4.19 16.66
C MET A 25 -30.55 5.12 16.99
N ILE A 26 -30.48 6.23 16.28
CA ILE A 26 -29.48 7.28 16.45
C ILE A 26 -30.16 8.55 16.97
N ILE A 27 -29.49 9.24 17.88
CA ILE A 27 -29.90 10.56 18.35
C ILE A 27 -29.19 11.61 17.50
N VAL A 28 -29.94 12.44 16.81
CA VAL A 28 -29.43 13.53 15.99
C VAL A 28 -29.84 14.86 16.59
N GLU A 29 -28.87 15.74 16.83
CA GLU A 29 -29.12 17.12 17.25
C GLU A 29 -29.25 17.98 16.00
N LEU A 30 -30.37 18.74 15.91
CA LEU A 30 -30.65 19.59 14.79
C LEU A 30 -30.06 21.00 15.02
N ALA A 31 -29.86 21.76 13.94
CA ALA A 31 -29.34 23.13 13.99
C ALA A 31 -30.22 24.12 14.77
N ASP A 32 -31.48 23.78 14.99
CA ASP A 32 -32.43 24.52 15.82
C ASP A 32 -32.35 24.17 17.32
N GLY A 33 -31.42 23.33 17.71
CA GLY A 33 -31.24 22.83 19.08
C GLY A 33 -32.19 21.68 19.48
N GLY A 34 -33.04 21.24 18.54
CA GLY A 34 -33.93 20.10 18.75
C GLY A 34 -33.20 18.77 18.61
N THR A 35 -33.58 17.81 19.45
CA THR A 35 -33.04 16.43 19.37
C THR A 35 -34.07 15.49 18.78
N ARG A 36 -33.71 14.71 17.77
CA ARG A 36 -34.61 13.70 17.19
C ARG A 36 -33.93 12.32 17.23
N LYS A 37 -34.76 11.31 17.50
CA LYS A 37 -34.40 9.92 17.30
C LYS A 37 -34.75 9.50 15.88
N MET A 38 -33.82 8.89 15.15
CA MET A 38 -34.11 8.33 13.85
C MET A 38 -33.34 7.02 13.68
N THR A 39 -33.80 6.18 12.77
CA THR A 39 -33.07 4.96 12.42
C THR A 39 -31.83 5.34 11.60
N TYR A 40 -30.83 4.46 11.62
CA TYR A 40 -29.65 4.62 10.78
C TYR A 40 -30.01 4.79 9.30
N SER A 41 -30.96 4.01 8.80
CA SER A 41 -31.47 4.16 7.43
C SER A 41 -32.04 5.53 7.15
N ASN A 42 -32.80 6.12 8.09
CA ASN A 42 -33.37 7.45 7.94
C ASN A 42 -32.29 8.54 7.98
N LEU A 43 -31.25 8.38 8.82
CA LEU A 43 -30.10 9.30 8.84
C LEU A 43 -29.38 9.31 7.49
N ILE A 44 -29.12 8.13 6.92
CA ILE A 44 -28.52 8.02 5.59
C ILE A 44 -29.38 8.69 4.53
N ALA A 45 -30.70 8.51 4.58
CA ALA A 45 -31.63 9.17 3.64
C ALA A 45 -31.59 10.71 3.76
N VAL A 46 -31.48 11.25 4.99
CA VAL A 46 -31.33 12.70 5.22
C VAL A 46 -30.01 13.24 4.69
N ILE A 47 -28.91 12.54 4.94
CA ILE A 47 -27.57 12.89 4.41
C ILE A 47 -27.61 12.87 2.88
N GLN A 48 -28.18 11.84 2.29
CA GLN A 48 -28.35 11.71 0.85
C GLN A 48 -29.18 12.85 0.25
N ALA A 49 -30.30 13.24 0.92
CA ALA A 49 -31.12 14.35 0.49
C ALA A 49 -30.40 15.70 0.61
N SER A 50 -29.55 15.88 1.63
CA SER A 50 -28.76 17.10 1.83
C SER A 50 -27.65 17.27 0.80
N LEU A 51 -27.03 16.16 0.37
CA LEU A 51 -26.05 16.14 -0.70
C LEU A 51 -26.68 16.37 -2.09
N LYS A 52 -27.99 16.24 -2.20
CA LYS A 52 -28.77 16.43 -3.43
C LYS A 52 -28.82 17.91 -3.94
N GLY A 53 -28.24 18.84 -3.19
CA GLY A 53 -28.08 20.24 -3.59
C GLY A 53 -26.79 20.57 -4.34
N ASP A 54 -25.90 19.61 -4.49
CA ASP A 54 -24.62 19.76 -5.19
C ASP A 54 -24.70 18.95 -6.50
N GLU A 55 -24.83 19.63 -7.64
CA GLU A 55 -25.11 18.98 -8.94
C GLU A 55 -24.04 17.99 -9.37
N ASP A 56 -22.78 18.16 -8.96
CA ASP A 56 -21.67 17.26 -9.28
C ASP A 56 -21.61 16.01 -8.37
N ALA A 57 -22.07 16.13 -7.12
CA ALA A 57 -22.24 14.99 -6.21
C ALA A 57 -23.53 14.20 -6.49
N MET A 58 -24.46 14.79 -7.22
CA MET A 58 -25.82 14.28 -7.40
C MET A 58 -25.98 13.10 -8.34
N MET A 59 -25.08 12.89 -9.29
CA MET A 59 -25.29 11.82 -10.27
C MET A 59 -25.32 10.43 -9.64
N THR A 60 -24.59 10.21 -8.56
CA THR A 60 -24.49 8.90 -7.90
C THR A 60 -25.63 8.66 -6.90
N ILE A 61 -26.05 9.66 -6.15
CA ILE A 61 -27.03 9.51 -5.08
C ILE A 61 -28.47 9.69 -5.61
N ALA A 62 -28.68 10.58 -6.58
CA ALA A 62 -29.98 10.74 -7.21
C ALA A 62 -30.37 9.54 -8.07
N SER A 63 -29.41 8.90 -8.75
CA SER A 63 -29.68 7.65 -9.45
C SER A 63 -30.03 6.51 -8.49
N ILE A 64 -29.40 6.45 -7.30
CA ILE A 64 -29.75 5.45 -6.28
C ILE A 64 -31.14 5.74 -5.68
N SER A 65 -31.46 6.98 -5.34
CA SER A 65 -32.74 7.32 -4.72
C SER A 65 -33.93 7.29 -5.70
N SER A 66 -33.72 7.63 -6.97
CA SER A 66 -34.79 7.53 -8.00
C SER A 66 -35.08 6.07 -8.37
N ILE A 67 -34.15 5.18 -8.13
CA ILE A 67 -34.33 3.74 -8.34
C ILE A 67 -35.08 3.09 -7.16
N GLN A 68 -35.07 3.69 -5.98
CA GLN A 68 -35.77 3.16 -4.81
C GLN A 68 -37.20 3.64 -4.70
N THR A 69 -37.65 4.61 -5.47
CA THR A 69 -38.90 5.31 -5.08
C THR A 69 -40.11 5.03 -5.89
N ASP A 70 -40.19 4.53 -7.09
CA ASP A 70 -41.54 4.40 -7.65
C ASP A 70 -41.75 3.64 -8.97
N GLU A 71 -40.76 2.88 -9.44
CA GLU A 71 -41.06 1.96 -10.52
C GLU A 71 -40.87 0.52 -10.07
N ALA A 72 -41.93 -0.12 -9.64
CA ALA A 72 -41.96 -1.57 -9.43
C ALA A 72 -41.49 -2.28 -10.72
N GLY A 73 -40.22 -2.67 -10.77
CA GLY A 73 -39.61 -3.37 -11.89
C GLY A 73 -38.27 -2.81 -12.39
N LYS A 74 -37.84 -1.63 -11.96
CA LYS A 74 -36.50 -1.10 -12.29
C LYS A 74 -35.59 -1.11 -11.06
N VAL A 75 -35.22 -2.27 -10.62
CA VAL A 75 -34.09 -2.43 -9.68
C VAL A 75 -32.81 -2.23 -10.50
N PRO A 76 -31.83 -1.41 -10.03
CA PRO A 76 -30.52 -1.39 -10.67
C PRO A 76 -30.04 -2.80 -10.85
N SER A 77 -29.46 -3.09 -12.00
CA SER A 77 -28.89 -4.42 -12.18
C SER A 77 -27.95 -4.69 -11.01
N SER A 78 -27.98 -5.90 -10.48
CA SER A 78 -27.05 -6.30 -9.40
C SER A 78 -25.60 -6.02 -9.77
N ALA A 79 -25.28 -5.97 -11.06
CA ALA A 79 -24.00 -5.58 -11.59
C ALA A 79 -23.66 -4.10 -11.38
N LEU A 80 -24.63 -3.19 -11.56
CA LEU A 80 -24.41 -1.75 -11.33
C LEU A 80 -24.21 -1.46 -9.83
N LEU A 81 -25.06 -2.01 -8.96
CA LEU A 81 -24.90 -1.87 -7.50
C LEU A 81 -23.59 -2.45 -7.01
N LYS A 82 -23.20 -3.61 -7.55
CA LYS A 82 -21.91 -4.21 -7.24
C LYS A 82 -20.76 -3.29 -7.68
N GLY A 83 -20.78 -2.76 -8.91
CA GLY A 83 -19.76 -1.84 -9.40
C GLY A 83 -19.61 -0.62 -8.51
N MET A 84 -20.71 0.05 -8.13
CA MET A 84 -20.68 1.22 -7.25
C MET A 84 -20.13 0.89 -5.85
N ASN A 85 -20.49 -0.24 -5.28
CA ASN A 85 -19.92 -0.69 -4.00
C ASN A 85 -18.44 -1.00 -4.10
N ASP A 86 -18.00 -1.61 -5.19
CA ASP A 86 -16.60 -1.93 -5.45
C ASP A 86 -15.78 -0.63 -5.58
N ASP A 87 -16.26 0.36 -6.34
CA ASP A 87 -15.61 1.66 -6.53
C ASP A 87 -15.50 2.44 -5.21
N PHE A 88 -16.58 2.47 -4.42
CA PHE A 88 -16.57 3.09 -3.10
C PHE A 88 -15.61 2.40 -2.13
N ALA A 89 -15.55 1.08 -2.16
CA ALA A 89 -14.63 0.31 -1.35
C ALA A 89 -13.16 0.59 -1.74
N ILE A 90 -12.87 0.71 -3.04
CA ILE A 90 -11.53 1.06 -3.54
C ILE A 90 -11.13 2.46 -3.08
N MET A 91 -11.97 3.45 -3.30
CA MET A 91 -11.73 4.83 -2.86
C MET A 91 -11.48 4.91 -1.35
N LYS A 92 -12.27 4.21 -0.54
CA LYS A 92 -12.08 4.14 0.91
C LYS A 92 -10.72 3.52 1.26
N ARG A 93 -10.32 2.45 0.59
CA ARG A 93 -9.02 1.80 0.82
C ARG A 93 -7.86 2.71 0.46
N GLU A 94 -7.91 3.40 -0.68
CA GLU A 94 -6.86 4.36 -1.09
C GLU A 94 -6.67 5.48 -0.07
N ILE A 95 -7.76 6.01 0.49
CA ILE A 95 -7.70 7.02 1.54
C ILE A 95 -7.13 6.47 2.84
N MET A 96 -7.43 5.22 3.17
CA MET A 96 -7.11 4.63 4.48
C MET A 96 -5.81 3.84 4.50
N ALA A 97 -5.30 3.40 3.33
CA ALA A 97 -4.08 2.59 3.26
C ALA A 97 -2.88 3.23 3.99
N PRO A 98 -2.58 4.55 3.80
CA PRO A 98 -1.47 5.18 4.49
C PRO A 98 -1.60 5.18 6.02
N TYR A 99 -2.80 5.00 6.55
CA TYR A 99 -3.09 4.96 7.99
C TYR A 99 -3.19 3.55 8.57
N GLY A 100 -2.65 2.55 7.85
CA GLY A 100 -2.60 1.16 8.29
C GLY A 100 -3.85 0.36 8.00
N TYR A 101 -4.68 0.80 7.07
CA TYR A 101 -5.74 -0.02 6.53
C TYR A 101 -5.17 -1.04 5.55
N PHE A 102 -5.25 -2.30 5.90
CA PHE A 102 -4.87 -3.39 5.00
C PHE A 102 -5.99 -3.64 4.00
N GLY A 103 -5.63 -3.64 2.71
CA GLY A 103 -6.55 -3.87 1.59
C GLY A 103 -7.13 -5.29 1.55
N ILE A 104 -7.79 -5.61 0.48
CA ILE A 104 -8.39 -6.93 0.25
C ILE A 104 -7.47 -7.82 -0.59
N GLU A 105 -7.66 -9.14 -0.45
CA GLU A 105 -6.96 -10.12 -1.26
C GLU A 105 -7.46 -10.09 -2.71
N GLN A 106 -6.53 -10.03 -3.64
CA GLN A 106 -6.76 -10.07 -5.07
C GLN A 106 -6.26 -11.40 -5.65
N ASN A 107 -6.96 -11.92 -6.64
CA ASN A 107 -6.38 -12.96 -7.48
C ASN A 107 -5.29 -12.34 -8.38
N LEU A 108 -4.09 -12.89 -8.40
CA LEU A 108 -2.96 -12.30 -9.13
C LEU A 108 -3.23 -12.14 -10.64
N ASP A 109 -3.83 -13.14 -11.30
CA ASP A 109 -4.11 -13.04 -12.75
C ASP A 109 -5.14 -11.94 -13.04
N THR A 110 -6.17 -11.84 -12.20
CA THR A 110 -7.20 -10.80 -12.30
C THR A 110 -6.60 -9.41 -12.08
N LEU A 111 -5.77 -9.25 -11.03
CA LEU A 111 -5.06 -8.01 -10.73
C LEU A 111 -4.19 -7.60 -11.91
N MET A 112 -3.39 -8.52 -12.46
CA MET A 112 -2.53 -8.23 -13.60
C MET A 112 -3.33 -7.96 -14.88
N GLY A 113 -4.51 -8.55 -15.04
CA GLY A 113 -5.47 -8.18 -16.09
C GLY A 113 -5.89 -6.71 -15.99
N TYR A 114 -6.25 -6.24 -14.79
CA TYR A 114 -6.58 -4.83 -14.54
C TYR A 114 -5.40 -3.90 -14.81
N VAL A 115 -4.21 -4.26 -14.34
CA VAL A 115 -2.97 -3.47 -14.56
C VAL A 115 -2.71 -3.30 -16.06
N ARG A 116 -2.70 -4.39 -16.82
CA ARG A 116 -2.46 -4.36 -18.27
C ARG A 116 -3.48 -3.54 -19.04
N ALA A 117 -4.74 -3.60 -18.60
CA ALA A 117 -5.83 -2.83 -19.20
C ALA A 117 -5.90 -1.37 -18.73
N GLY A 118 -5.05 -0.94 -17.77
CA GLY A 118 -5.09 0.40 -17.18
C GLY A 118 -6.36 0.65 -16.36
N GLN A 119 -6.99 -0.39 -15.81
CA GLN A 119 -8.22 -0.30 -15.01
C GLN A 119 -7.89 -0.05 -13.54
N TRP A 120 -7.36 1.14 -13.26
CA TRP A 120 -6.85 1.55 -11.94
C TRP A 120 -7.93 1.69 -10.87
N ASP A 121 -9.18 1.80 -11.29
CA ASP A 121 -10.37 1.85 -10.45
C ASP A 121 -10.79 0.49 -9.88
N LYS A 122 -10.20 -0.62 -10.34
CA LYS A 122 -10.57 -1.98 -9.92
C LYS A 122 -9.79 -2.50 -8.72
N PHE A 123 -8.76 -1.82 -8.32
CA PHE A 123 -7.95 -2.17 -7.14
C PHE A 123 -7.31 -0.93 -6.50
N ALA A 124 -6.93 -1.04 -5.25
CA ALA A 124 -6.33 0.05 -4.47
C ALA A 124 -4.88 -0.24 -4.07
N VAL A 125 -4.12 0.82 -3.77
CA VAL A 125 -2.88 0.71 -3.00
C VAL A 125 -3.22 0.09 -1.64
N GLY A 126 -2.41 -0.88 -1.19
CA GLY A 126 -2.67 -1.68 0.00
C GLY A 126 -3.46 -2.97 -0.24
N ASP A 127 -4.11 -3.14 -1.40
CA ASP A 127 -4.62 -4.47 -1.79
C ASP A 127 -3.45 -5.43 -1.97
N TYR A 128 -3.69 -6.71 -1.79
CA TYR A 128 -2.61 -7.69 -1.75
C TYR A 128 -2.98 -8.99 -2.47
N PHE A 129 -1.96 -9.76 -2.81
CA PHE A 129 -2.11 -11.15 -3.22
C PHE A 129 -1.16 -12.03 -2.42
N ILE A 130 -1.47 -13.33 -2.36
CA ILE A 130 -0.64 -14.30 -1.67
C ILE A 130 0.10 -15.15 -2.70
N ASP A 131 1.43 -15.16 -2.61
CA ASP A 131 2.28 -16.11 -3.33
C ASP A 131 2.72 -17.24 -2.41
N THR A 132 2.73 -18.47 -2.91
CA THR A 132 3.31 -19.62 -2.21
C THR A 132 4.59 -20.02 -2.91
N ARG A 133 5.69 -19.87 -2.21
CA ARG A 133 7.04 -20.19 -2.70
C ARG A 133 7.22 -21.70 -2.88
N THR A 134 8.23 -22.12 -3.63
CA THR A 134 8.56 -23.53 -3.87
C THR A 134 8.90 -24.31 -2.59
N ASN A 135 9.34 -23.61 -1.53
CA ASN A 135 9.57 -24.20 -0.21
C ASN A 135 8.32 -24.26 0.69
N GLY A 136 7.14 -23.90 0.15
CA GLY A 136 5.87 -23.90 0.87
C GLY A 136 5.60 -22.63 1.70
N GLN A 137 6.54 -21.70 1.82
CA GLN A 137 6.35 -20.45 2.54
C GLN A 137 5.40 -19.54 1.76
N LYS A 138 4.50 -18.86 2.49
CA LYS A 138 3.59 -17.87 1.92
C LYS A 138 4.16 -16.48 2.09
N VAL A 139 3.98 -15.65 1.07
CA VAL A 139 4.31 -14.21 1.09
C VAL A 139 3.06 -13.45 0.70
N MET A 140 2.70 -12.46 1.50
CA MET A 140 1.61 -11.53 1.22
C MET A 140 2.22 -10.27 0.59
N TRP A 141 1.97 -10.08 -0.70
CA TRP A 141 2.49 -8.95 -1.47
C TRP A 141 1.45 -7.84 -1.54
N GLU A 142 1.77 -6.67 -1.01
CA GLU A 142 0.93 -5.48 -1.07
C GLU A 142 1.26 -4.64 -2.31
N VAL A 143 0.23 -4.12 -2.96
CA VAL A 143 0.38 -3.08 -3.99
C VAL A 143 0.85 -1.82 -3.29
N ALA A 144 2.09 -1.44 -3.55
CA ALA A 144 2.72 -0.29 -2.90
C ALA A 144 2.61 0.99 -3.73
N ASP A 145 2.51 0.86 -5.05
CA ASP A 145 2.32 1.99 -5.96
C ASP A 145 1.80 1.52 -7.32
N LYS A 146 1.21 2.45 -8.08
CA LYS A 146 0.68 2.24 -9.43
C LYS A 146 1.52 3.05 -10.44
N ASN A 147 2.01 2.38 -11.49
CA ASN A 147 2.79 3.01 -12.57
C ASN A 147 4.07 3.75 -12.15
N GLY A 148 4.66 3.41 -10.99
CA GLY A 148 5.85 4.11 -10.50
C GLY A 148 7.09 4.01 -11.40
N TYR A 149 7.14 3.02 -12.29
CA TYR A 149 8.24 2.83 -13.25
C TYR A 149 7.86 3.13 -14.70
N LEU A 150 6.61 3.56 -14.97
CA LEU A 150 6.16 3.84 -16.32
C LEU A 150 6.90 5.08 -16.88
N HIS A 151 7.49 4.94 -18.07
CA HIS A 151 8.25 5.97 -18.78
C HIS A 151 9.42 6.56 -17.99
N CYS A 152 9.98 5.81 -17.07
CA CYS A 152 11.02 6.27 -16.16
C CYS A 152 12.35 5.57 -16.39
N GLY A 153 13.47 6.28 -16.12
CA GLY A 153 14.82 5.75 -16.17
C GLY A 153 15.55 5.95 -17.51
N ASP A 154 16.79 5.45 -17.54
CA ASP A 154 17.64 5.49 -18.74
C ASP A 154 17.17 4.51 -19.83
N THR A 155 16.41 3.50 -19.44
CA THR A 155 15.70 2.59 -20.34
C THR A 155 14.29 2.44 -19.77
N PRO A 156 13.32 3.22 -20.27
CA PRO A 156 11.99 3.30 -19.70
C PRO A 156 11.22 1.98 -19.83
N LEU A 157 10.38 1.70 -18.82
CA LEU A 157 9.35 0.68 -18.91
C LEU A 157 8.12 1.29 -19.60
N GLU A 158 7.69 0.67 -20.70
CA GLU A 158 6.60 1.19 -21.54
C GLU A 158 5.23 0.59 -21.19
N SER A 159 5.20 -0.43 -20.32
CA SER A 159 3.97 -1.10 -19.91
C SER A 159 3.46 -0.60 -18.56
N ASN A 160 2.14 -0.59 -18.42
CA ASN A 160 1.50 -0.41 -17.12
C ASN A 160 2.07 -1.39 -16.10
N ASN A 161 2.28 -0.90 -14.87
CA ASN A 161 2.93 -1.69 -13.84
C ASN A 161 2.42 -1.36 -12.43
N ILE A 162 2.63 -2.29 -11.52
CA ILE A 162 2.48 -2.05 -10.08
C ILE A 162 3.78 -2.39 -9.38
N ILE A 163 4.08 -1.63 -8.33
CA ILE A 163 5.15 -1.92 -7.40
C ILE A 163 4.56 -2.71 -6.24
N CYS A 164 5.17 -3.83 -5.89
CA CYS A 164 4.74 -4.64 -4.76
C CYS A 164 5.86 -4.81 -3.75
N VAL A 165 5.49 -4.81 -2.47
CA VAL A 165 6.36 -5.11 -1.33
C VAL A 165 5.68 -6.14 -0.44
N PRO A 166 6.40 -7.00 0.28
CA PRO A 166 5.75 -7.90 1.21
C PRO A 166 5.24 -7.14 2.44
N ARG A 167 4.07 -7.54 2.96
CA ARG A 167 3.51 -6.97 4.20
C ARG A 167 4.46 -7.15 5.37
N ASP A 168 5.02 -8.33 5.52
CA ASP A 168 6.03 -8.67 6.51
C ASP A 168 7.34 -9.07 5.84
N CYS A 169 8.43 -9.02 6.58
CA CYS A 169 9.71 -9.52 6.09
C CYS A 169 9.60 -11.00 5.74
N LEU A 170 10.35 -11.41 4.74
CA LEU A 170 10.53 -12.84 4.43
C LEU A 170 11.10 -13.57 5.67
N GLU A 171 11.00 -14.89 5.68
CA GLU A 171 11.53 -15.68 6.82
C GLU A 171 13.05 -15.69 6.86
N GLU A 172 13.69 -15.47 5.72
CA GLU A 172 15.14 -15.38 5.64
C GLU A 172 15.68 -14.07 6.21
N THR A 173 16.86 -14.12 6.73
CA THR A 173 17.71 -12.97 7.01
C THR A 173 18.96 -13.03 6.14
N GLN A 174 19.53 -11.88 5.81
CA GLN A 174 20.68 -11.78 4.94
C GLN A 174 21.67 -10.74 5.46
N GLN A 175 22.95 -11.04 5.34
CA GLN A 175 24.03 -10.06 5.46
C GLN A 175 24.17 -9.28 4.15
N TYR A 176 24.52 -8.00 4.23
CA TYR A 176 24.94 -7.26 3.06
C TYR A 176 26.31 -7.72 2.54
N ASN A 177 27.25 -7.91 3.46
CA ASN A 177 28.60 -8.36 3.19
C ASN A 177 29.11 -9.25 4.34
N THR A 178 30.14 -10.05 4.11
CA THR A 178 30.82 -10.83 5.15
C THR A 178 31.67 -9.98 6.08
N SER A 179 32.04 -8.78 5.64
CA SER A 179 32.79 -7.77 6.41
C SER A 179 31.98 -6.46 6.50
N ASN A 180 32.34 -5.64 7.49
CA ASN A 180 31.70 -4.36 7.73
C ASN A 180 32.22 -3.30 6.75
N THR A 181 31.67 -3.33 5.53
CA THR A 181 31.94 -2.32 4.49
C THR A 181 30.70 -2.08 3.64
N ASN A 182 30.50 -0.84 3.21
CA ASN A 182 29.49 -0.48 2.22
C ASN A 182 30.11 0.04 0.90
N THR A 183 31.40 -0.24 0.71
CA THR A 183 32.11 0.13 -0.52
C THR A 183 31.45 -0.49 -1.74
N GLY A 184 31.23 0.30 -2.78
CA GLY A 184 30.54 -0.12 -4.00
C GLY A 184 29.02 -0.23 -3.86
N GLY A 185 28.45 0.08 -2.70
CA GLY A 185 27.02 0.16 -2.44
C GLY A 185 26.28 -1.16 -2.61
N PHE A 186 24.98 -1.06 -2.94
CA PHE A 186 24.13 -2.23 -3.13
C PHE A 186 24.67 -3.15 -4.23
N ALA A 187 25.09 -2.59 -5.36
CA ALA A 187 25.51 -3.35 -6.54
C ALA A 187 26.70 -4.28 -6.28
N ALA A 188 27.68 -3.87 -5.44
CA ALA A 188 28.86 -4.65 -5.14
C ALA A 188 28.71 -5.58 -3.94
N SER A 189 27.58 -5.56 -3.26
CA SER A 189 27.30 -6.39 -2.08
C SER A 189 26.84 -7.81 -2.45
N LEU A 190 26.65 -8.66 -1.44
CA LEU A 190 26.06 -9.99 -1.60
C LEU A 190 24.54 -9.93 -1.86
N MET A 191 23.90 -8.79 -1.58
CA MET A 191 22.46 -8.67 -1.56
C MET A 191 21.78 -8.93 -2.92
N PRO A 192 22.26 -8.39 -4.06
CA PRO A 192 21.62 -8.66 -5.35
C PRO A 192 21.53 -10.15 -5.69
N ALA A 193 22.63 -10.89 -5.48
CA ALA A 193 22.66 -12.33 -5.75
C ALA A 193 21.75 -13.12 -4.79
N ALA A 194 21.71 -12.74 -3.52
CA ALA A 194 20.81 -13.35 -2.53
C ALA A 194 19.34 -13.12 -2.90
N LEU A 195 18.98 -11.90 -3.30
CA LEU A 195 17.61 -11.57 -3.73
C LEU A 195 17.20 -12.34 -4.99
N GLU A 196 18.08 -12.48 -5.98
CA GLU A 196 17.78 -13.28 -7.17
C GLU A 196 17.59 -14.76 -6.83
N THR A 197 18.37 -15.31 -5.90
CA THR A 197 18.16 -16.67 -5.39
C THR A 197 16.78 -16.80 -4.73
N ILE A 198 16.38 -15.83 -3.93
CA ILE A 198 15.05 -15.76 -3.29
C ILE A 198 13.95 -15.66 -4.36
N ALA A 199 14.10 -14.78 -5.36
CA ALA A 199 13.14 -14.63 -6.44
C ALA A 199 12.91 -15.93 -7.22
N GLY A 200 13.96 -16.74 -7.39
CA GLY A 200 13.88 -18.07 -7.99
C GLY A 200 12.98 -19.05 -7.21
N THR A 201 12.65 -18.76 -5.95
CA THR A 201 11.76 -19.59 -5.14
C THR A 201 10.30 -19.16 -5.20
N PHE A 202 9.99 -18.00 -5.76
CA PHE A 202 8.60 -17.57 -5.95
C PHE A 202 7.87 -18.49 -6.93
N SER A 203 6.54 -18.50 -6.91
CA SER A 203 5.78 -19.30 -7.85
C SER A 203 6.13 -18.92 -9.29
N ALA A 204 6.07 -19.90 -10.21
CA ALA A 204 6.31 -19.63 -11.63
C ALA A 204 5.34 -18.56 -12.19
N LYS A 205 4.13 -18.50 -11.63
CA LYS A 205 3.13 -17.48 -11.96
C LYS A 205 3.64 -16.09 -11.60
N LEU A 206 4.05 -15.87 -10.35
CA LEU A 206 4.58 -14.57 -9.92
C LEU A 206 5.82 -14.19 -10.72
N GLN A 207 6.76 -15.12 -10.90
CA GLN A 207 7.96 -14.89 -11.70
C GLN A 207 7.65 -14.46 -13.15
N GLY A 208 6.55 -14.98 -13.74
CA GLY A 208 6.09 -14.64 -15.09
C GLY A 208 5.59 -13.18 -15.22
N TYR A 209 5.19 -12.55 -14.12
CA TYR A 209 4.75 -11.15 -14.08
C TYR A 209 5.87 -10.18 -13.67
N MET A 210 6.96 -10.68 -13.08
CA MET A 210 8.06 -9.82 -12.59
C MET A 210 8.81 -9.18 -13.74
N ALA A 211 8.76 -7.87 -13.82
CA ALA A 211 9.54 -7.08 -14.77
C ALA A 211 10.97 -6.82 -14.27
N THR A 212 11.89 -6.71 -15.21
CA THR A 212 13.22 -6.13 -14.93
C THR A 212 13.15 -4.64 -15.17
N VAL A 213 13.45 -3.86 -14.15
CA VAL A 213 13.41 -2.39 -14.20
C VAL A 213 14.79 -1.78 -13.98
N ARG A 214 14.97 -0.56 -14.46
CA ARG A 214 16.18 0.23 -14.24
C ARG A 214 16.08 0.99 -12.92
N ARG A 215 17.06 0.80 -12.05
CA ARG A 215 17.17 1.50 -10.77
C ARG A 215 18.47 2.31 -10.73
N LEU A 216 18.38 3.51 -10.21
CA LEU A 216 19.54 4.35 -9.96
C LEU A 216 20.10 4.04 -8.57
N GLU A 217 21.26 3.42 -8.51
CA GLU A 217 21.88 2.93 -7.27
C GLU A 217 23.07 3.77 -6.85
N ASN A 218 23.18 4.04 -5.54
CA ASN A 218 24.34 4.70 -4.94
C ASN A 218 25.44 3.66 -4.67
N ASN A 219 26.57 3.83 -5.34
CA ASN A 219 27.74 2.96 -5.24
C ASN A 219 28.80 3.48 -4.26
N LYS A 220 28.48 4.43 -3.39
CA LYS A 220 29.44 5.10 -2.45
C LYS A 220 30.60 5.84 -3.14
N GLY A 221 30.53 6.04 -4.40
CA GLY A 221 31.51 6.77 -5.21
C GLY A 221 30.88 7.38 -6.45
N GLY A 222 29.57 7.23 -6.58
CA GLY A 222 28.78 7.72 -7.69
C GLY A 222 27.46 7.00 -7.79
N TRP A 223 26.69 7.38 -8.81
CA TRP A 223 25.41 6.81 -9.13
C TRP A 223 25.49 6.03 -10.43
N ALA A 224 24.87 4.85 -10.45
CA ALA A 224 24.85 4.02 -11.66
C ALA A 224 23.48 3.37 -11.84
N TRP A 225 23.05 3.27 -13.08
CA TRP A 225 21.86 2.51 -13.46
C TRP A 225 22.15 1.02 -13.45
N ALA A 226 21.31 0.27 -12.77
CA ALA A 226 21.36 -1.19 -12.71
C ALA A 226 20.01 -1.79 -13.08
N SER A 227 20.02 -2.93 -13.77
CA SER A 227 18.81 -3.70 -14.06
C SER A 227 18.50 -4.61 -12.90
N ARG A 228 17.26 -4.55 -12.38
CA ARG A 228 16.80 -5.36 -11.25
C ARG A 228 15.43 -5.96 -11.53
N ARG A 229 15.31 -7.26 -11.36
CA ARG A 229 14.01 -7.95 -11.33
C ARG A 229 13.42 -7.96 -9.91
N ILE A 230 14.29 -7.95 -8.93
CA ILE A 230 14.00 -7.81 -7.51
C ILE A 230 15.05 -6.91 -6.87
N SER A 231 14.66 -6.10 -5.92
CA SER A 231 15.55 -5.19 -5.20
C SER A 231 15.07 -5.00 -3.76
N LEU A 232 15.77 -4.20 -2.98
CA LEU A 232 15.24 -3.63 -1.74
C LEU A 232 14.70 -2.23 -2.05
N PRO A 233 13.68 -1.76 -1.33
CA PRO A 233 13.28 -0.35 -1.38
C PRO A 233 14.43 0.54 -0.92
N SER A 234 14.54 1.74 -1.46
CA SER A 234 15.40 2.78 -0.91
C SER A 234 14.79 3.40 0.35
N VAL A 235 15.58 4.14 1.11
CA VAL A 235 15.08 4.91 2.26
C VAL A 235 13.97 5.86 1.83
N ASN A 236 14.14 6.53 0.68
CA ASN A 236 13.16 7.48 0.19
C ASN A 236 11.86 6.79 -0.28
N GLU A 237 11.95 5.66 -0.97
CA GLU A 237 10.76 4.89 -1.38
C GLU A 237 9.94 4.43 -0.18
N MET A 238 10.61 4.08 0.92
CA MET A 238 9.96 3.56 2.12
C MET A 238 9.48 4.66 3.07
N LEU A 239 10.24 5.76 3.22
CA LEU A 239 10.04 6.74 4.30
C LEU A 239 9.79 8.17 3.80
N GLY A 240 9.89 8.43 2.49
CA GLY A 240 9.68 9.75 1.90
C GLY A 240 10.78 10.77 2.19
N HIS A 241 11.91 10.34 2.74
CA HIS A 241 13.07 11.19 3.04
C HIS A 241 14.37 10.40 2.93
N LYS A 242 15.52 11.08 2.90
CA LYS A 242 16.81 10.41 2.74
C LYS A 242 17.29 9.62 3.98
N GLY A 243 16.76 9.92 5.17
CA GLY A 243 17.20 9.29 6.42
C GLY A 243 18.71 9.31 6.60
N TRP A 244 19.31 8.14 6.75
CA TRP A 244 20.75 7.92 6.87
C TRP A 244 21.46 7.69 5.52
N ALA A 245 20.76 7.76 4.38
CA ALA A 245 21.37 7.70 3.06
C ALA A 245 22.06 9.00 2.66
N ASP A 246 23.03 8.91 1.74
CA ASP A 246 23.73 10.11 1.22
C ASP A 246 22.78 11.02 0.45
N GLN A 247 22.01 10.45 -0.45
CA GLN A 247 21.06 11.13 -1.34
C GLN A 247 19.86 10.24 -1.57
N TYR A 248 18.89 10.77 -2.32
CA TYR A 248 17.75 10.00 -2.76
C TYR A 248 18.17 8.98 -3.80
N SER A 249 17.78 7.73 -3.60
CA SER A 249 17.99 6.61 -4.52
C SER A 249 16.71 5.80 -4.68
N GLY A 250 16.72 4.88 -5.60
CA GLY A 250 15.57 4.01 -5.85
C GLY A 250 15.13 4.04 -7.30
N GLY A 251 13.85 4.21 -7.54
CA GLY A 251 13.33 4.38 -8.89
C GLY A 251 13.78 5.69 -9.53
N PRO A 252 13.59 5.86 -10.82
CA PRO A 252 13.96 7.10 -11.53
C PRO A 252 13.19 8.32 -11.01
N VAL A 253 12.08 8.09 -10.32
CA VAL A 253 11.35 9.12 -9.59
C VAL A 253 11.55 8.86 -8.11
N CYS A 254 12.43 9.63 -7.48
CA CYS A 254 12.71 9.55 -6.06
C CYS A 254 11.51 10.08 -5.25
N HIS A 255 10.46 9.28 -5.09
CA HIS A 255 9.30 9.59 -4.27
C HIS A 255 9.03 8.46 -3.27
N SER A 256 8.30 8.78 -2.22
CA SER A 256 7.74 7.77 -1.33
C SER A 256 6.68 6.96 -2.08
N LEU A 257 6.74 5.64 -1.96
CA LEU A 257 5.68 4.79 -2.50
C LEU A 257 4.36 5.13 -1.79
N ALA A 258 3.27 5.15 -2.54
CA ALA A 258 1.97 5.60 -2.06
C ALA A 258 1.50 4.87 -0.78
N LEU A 259 1.84 3.59 -0.65
CA LEU A 259 1.54 2.78 0.54
C LEU A 259 2.13 3.35 1.84
N PHE A 260 3.22 4.10 1.78
CA PHE A 260 3.97 4.57 2.95
C PHE A 260 3.80 6.06 3.25
N THR A 261 2.96 6.77 2.50
CA THR A 261 2.84 8.24 2.60
C THR A 261 2.13 8.74 3.85
N GLY A 262 1.40 7.88 4.58
CA GLY A 262 0.53 8.30 5.68
C GLY A 262 0.91 7.80 7.07
N GLY A 263 2.06 7.17 7.26
CA GLY A 263 2.49 6.71 8.58
C GLY A 263 3.24 5.37 8.59
N ASN A 264 3.54 4.87 9.79
CA ASN A 264 4.46 3.76 9.99
C ASN A 264 3.80 2.36 9.95
N ALA A 265 2.49 2.25 9.75
CA ALA A 265 1.79 0.97 9.89
C ALA A 265 2.27 -0.11 8.90
N HIS A 266 2.52 0.28 7.65
CA HIS A 266 3.06 -0.62 6.63
C HIS A 266 4.59 -0.68 6.63
N VAL A 267 5.24 0.29 7.27
CA VAL A 267 6.71 0.32 7.41
C VAL A 267 7.18 -0.64 8.48
N MET A 268 6.44 -0.77 9.58
CA MET A 268 6.76 -1.70 10.65
C MET A 268 6.37 -3.12 10.28
N LYS A 269 7.36 -3.99 10.07
CA LYS A 269 7.16 -5.35 9.58
C LYS A 269 7.53 -6.40 10.64
N GLY A 270 6.76 -7.48 10.68
CA GLY A 270 7.11 -8.70 11.39
C GLY A 270 8.03 -9.59 10.54
N ARG A 271 8.29 -10.82 10.97
CA ARG A 271 9.06 -11.82 10.22
C ARG A 271 8.18 -13.02 9.87
N GLY A 272 8.09 -13.31 8.59
CA GLY A 272 7.28 -14.41 8.07
C GLY A 272 5.79 -14.02 7.86
N PHE A 273 5.05 -14.94 7.25
CA PHE A 273 3.69 -14.70 6.80
C PHE A 273 2.74 -14.36 7.96
N ASN A 274 2.05 -13.23 7.82
CA ASN A 274 0.99 -12.76 8.73
C ASN A 274 1.41 -12.69 10.21
N LYS A 275 2.64 -12.23 10.46
CA LYS A 275 3.16 -11.97 11.81
C LYS A 275 2.84 -10.55 12.20
N SER A 276 2.04 -10.39 13.23
CA SER A 276 1.60 -9.10 13.74
C SER A 276 2.74 -8.26 14.33
N ALA A 277 2.44 -7.00 14.61
CA ALA A 277 3.34 -6.01 15.21
C ALA A 277 4.08 -6.47 16.49
N ALA A 278 3.70 -7.58 17.11
CA ALA A 278 4.36 -8.14 18.31
C ALA A 278 5.75 -8.73 18.03
N SER A 279 6.10 -8.99 16.76
CA SER A 279 7.39 -9.55 16.36
C SER A 279 8.13 -8.65 15.36
N ARG A 280 8.11 -7.33 15.60
CA ARG A 280 8.77 -6.36 14.73
C ARG A 280 10.23 -6.70 14.50
N GLN A 281 10.66 -6.54 13.23
CA GLN A 281 11.98 -6.93 12.77
C GLN A 281 12.70 -5.76 12.13
N TRP A 282 13.99 -5.63 12.40
CA TRP A 282 14.89 -4.82 11.59
C TRP A 282 15.03 -5.43 10.20
N TYR A 283 14.97 -4.61 9.16
CA TYR A 283 15.13 -5.06 7.79
C TYR A 283 15.88 -4.07 6.91
N TRP A 284 16.58 -4.60 5.93
CA TRP A 284 17.45 -3.86 5.06
C TRP A 284 16.71 -2.97 4.05
N LEU A 285 17.33 -1.84 3.72
CA LEU A 285 17.02 -0.97 2.59
C LEU A 285 18.20 -0.95 1.61
N ALA A 286 17.99 -0.44 0.39
CA ALA A 286 18.99 -0.49 -0.68
C ALA A 286 20.18 0.47 -0.47
N ASP A 287 20.03 1.49 0.38
CA ASP A 287 21.00 2.57 0.45
C ASP A 287 22.19 2.23 1.36
N PRO A 288 23.43 2.51 0.93
CA PRO A 288 24.56 2.55 1.85
C PRO A 288 24.39 3.72 2.81
N SER A 289 24.83 3.54 4.06
CA SER A 289 24.80 4.61 5.07
C SER A 289 25.75 5.74 4.68
N ALA A 290 25.26 6.97 4.78
CA ALA A 290 26.09 8.18 4.62
C ALA A 290 27.06 8.37 5.80
N ALA A 291 26.57 8.12 6.99
CA ALA A 291 27.28 8.41 8.25
C ALA A 291 28.30 7.32 8.62
N ASN A 292 28.20 6.12 8.04
CA ASN A 292 28.99 4.97 8.43
C ASN A 292 29.44 4.15 7.22
N THR A 293 30.75 4.03 7.02
CA THR A 293 31.34 3.24 5.91
C THR A 293 31.24 1.75 6.10
N ALA A 294 30.82 1.29 7.29
CA ALA A 294 30.67 -0.13 7.64
C ALA A 294 29.26 -0.68 7.41
N GLY A 295 28.26 0.20 7.11
CA GLY A 295 26.86 -0.24 7.15
C GLY A 295 25.98 0.25 6.02
N PHE A 296 24.80 -0.35 5.98
CA PHE A 296 23.70 0.01 5.08
C PHE A 296 22.51 0.49 5.88
N CYS A 297 21.66 1.27 5.22
CA CYS A 297 20.40 1.74 5.80
C CYS A 297 19.43 0.58 6.03
N CYS A 298 18.62 0.74 7.05
CA CYS A 298 17.58 -0.22 7.43
C CYS A 298 16.39 0.51 8.06
N VAL A 299 15.31 -0.21 8.25
CA VAL A 299 14.21 0.19 9.11
C VAL A 299 14.34 -0.56 10.43
N ASN A 300 14.23 0.12 11.54
CA ASN A 300 14.27 -0.47 12.87
C ASN A 300 12.87 -0.91 13.37
N ASN A 301 12.80 -1.43 14.59
CA ASN A 301 11.55 -1.91 15.20
C ASN A 301 10.46 -0.83 15.34
N ASP A 302 10.86 0.44 15.37
CA ASP A 302 9.93 1.56 15.53
C ASP A 302 9.44 2.11 14.18
N GLY A 303 9.89 1.51 13.07
CA GLY A 303 9.51 1.92 11.71
C GLY A 303 10.23 3.18 11.24
N VAL A 304 11.38 3.51 11.81
CA VAL A 304 12.17 4.68 11.42
C VAL A 304 13.47 4.27 10.73
N SER A 305 14.02 5.20 9.95
CA SER A 305 15.33 5.02 9.31
C SER A 305 16.43 4.84 10.33
N ASP A 306 17.25 3.82 10.13
CA ASP A 306 18.45 3.55 10.90
C ASP A 306 19.51 2.97 9.96
N TYR A 307 20.68 2.59 10.50
CA TYR A 307 21.69 1.84 9.75
C TYR A 307 22.27 0.73 10.62
N HIS A 308 22.76 -0.30 9.97
CA HIS A 308 23.37 -1.45 10.63
C HIS A 308 24.63 -1.87 9.90
N ASN A 309 25.58 -2.50 10.62
CA ASN A 309 26.79 -3.00 10.02
C ASN A 309 26.49 -4.08 8.97
N ALA A 310 27.20 -4.04 7.85
CA ALA A 310 26.95 -4.88 6.68
C ALA A 310 27.07 -6.39 6.96
N SER A 311 27.82 -6.79 7.98
CA SER A 311 27.97 -8.20 8.38
C SER A 311 26.84 -8.74 9.26
N TYR A 312 25.91 -7.90 9.70
CA TYR A 312 24.74 -8.39 10.41
C TYR A 312 23.71 -9.01 9.47
N ALA A 313 23.03 -10.03 9.94
CA ALA A 313 21.91 -10.62 9.25
C ALA A 313 20.62 -9.92 9.70
N SER A 314 19.99 -9.17 8.80
CA SER A 314 18.70 -8.50 9.04
C SER A 314 17.62 -9.04 8.11
N GLY A 315 16.36 -8.70 8.41
CA GLY A 315 15.22 -9.11 7.61
C GLY A 315 15.25 -8.56 6.19
N LEU A 316 14.44 -9.15 5.33
CA LEU A 316 14.28 -8.77 3.93
C LEU A 316 12.83 -8.43 3.63
N ALA A 317 12.59 -7.24 3.13
CA ALA A 317 11.30 -6.81 2.58
C ALA A 317 11.52 -6.31 1.13
N PRO A 318 11.71 -7.22 0.18
CA PRO A 318 12.09 -6.84 -1.17
C PRO A 318 10.97 -6.12 -1.92
N LEU A 319 11.36 -5.38 -2.94
CA LEU A 319 10.49 -4.72 -3.90
C LEU A 319 10.55 -5.47 -5.22
N ILE A 320 9.38 -5.71 -5.82
CA ILE A 320 9.22 -6.25 -7.17
C ILE A 320 8.28 -5.35 -7.97
N VAL A 321 8.47 -5.32 -9.28
CA VAL A 321 7.60 -4.62 -10.24
C VAL A 321 6.91 -5.66 -11.10
N LEU A 322 5.59 -5.57 -11.24
CA LEU A 322 4.79 -6.51 -12.04
C LEU A 322 4.17 -5.79 -13.23
N THR A 323 4.19 -6.45 -14.43
CA THR A 323 3.61 -5.98 -15.68
C THR A 323 2.69 -6.98 -16.35
#